data_f970435ae5f5d6910464ae2dd39862b9
#
_entry.id   f970435ae5f5d6910464ae2dd39862b9
#
_cell.length_a   1.000
_cell.length_b   1.000
_cell.length_c   1.000
_cell.angle_alpha   90.00
_cell.angle_beta   90.00
_cell.angle_gamma   90.00
#
_symmetry.space_group_name_H-M   'P 1'
#
loop_
_entity.id
_entity.type
_entity.pdbx_description
1 polymer ?
#
loop_
_entity_poly.entity_id
_entity_poly.type
_entity_poly.pdbx_seq_one_letter_code
_entity_poly.pdbx_strand_id
1 'polypeptide(L)'
;PFDYLAHAFFEVRDFNSAAAAPPPNHTADCVVWAARGSGKTFLAALATLLDLLFKPGIQIKLLGGSLEQSRRMHEHLRRLFDSPALAPLLAAPITSRRVTLKSGSVAEVLAASQTSVRGSRVQKVRCDEVELFDLDLWRAVQLTTRSMPLQGPWGDHVRGCVEALSTLHEPGGLMSRIVDESAPATRRVFRWGVLDVLAPCPPAHTCDTCIIHDDCQGRIKQRDQRPASAHGFISIDDAVRLRSRVDRQTWESEMLCLRPNRSRTVYPMFDPAIHVVPAPTAGPPPSGRFFAAMDFGFVGEAAVLLARLDHHGTL
;
A
#
# COMPACT_ATOMS: atom_id res chain seq x y z
N PRO A 1 4.59 -7.11 -9.81
CA PRO A 1 3.14 -6.93 -9.73
C PRO A 1 2.37 -8.25 -9.60
N PHE A 2 2.69 -9.26 -10.44
CA PHE A 2 1.95 -10.53 -10.46
C PHE A 2 2.13 -11.36 -9.18
N ASP A 3 3.26 -11.25 -8.50
CA ASP A 3 3.49 -11.92 -7.21
C ASP A 3 2.51 -11.44 -6.13
N TYR A 4 2.15 -10.13 -6.16
CA TYR A 4 1.08 -9.59 -5.31
C TYR A 4 -0.26 -10.24 -5.66
N LEU A 5 -0.63 -10.28 -6.95
CA LEU A 5 -1.90 -10.86 -7.37
C LEU A 5 -2.02 -12.33 -6.97
N ALA A 6 -0.94 -13.09 -7.17
CA ALA A 6 -0.86 -14.48 -6.74
C ALA A 6 -1.01 -14.62 -5.22
N HIS A 7 -0.29 -13.81 -4.44
CA HIS A 7 -0.41 -13.80 -2.98
C HIS A 7 -1.82 -13.43 -2.50
N ALA A 8 -2.41 -12.37 -3.05
CA ALA A 8 -3.74 -11.89 -2.69
C ALA A 8 -4.83 -12.94 -2.93
N PHE A 9 -4.71 -13.73 -4.02
CA PHE A 9 -5.67 -14.77 -4.37
C PHE A 9 -5.42 -16.08 -3.63
N PHE A 10 -4.18 -16.58 -3.67
CA PHE A 10 -3.83 -17.91 -3.14
C PHE A 10 -3.50 -17.91 -1.64
N GLU A 11 -3.34 -16.76 -1.02
CA GLU A 11 -3.23 -16.60 0.43
C GLU A 11 -2.12 -17.43 1.07
N VAL A 12 -0.90 -17.41 0.58
CA VAL A 12 0.21 -18.19 1.19
C VAL A 12 0.38 -19.64 0.68
N ARG A 13 -0.42 -20.10 -0.26
CA ARG A 13 -0.17 -21.41 -0.88
C ARG A 13 1.01 -21.32 -1.81
N ASP A 14 2.03 -22.06 -1.50
CA ASP A 14 3.14 -22.29 -2.42
C ASP A 14 2.71 -23.36 -3.41
N PHE A 15 2.36 -22.96 -4.65
CA PHE A 15 1.91 -23.88 -5.69
C PHE A 15 2.96 -24.92 -6.08
N ASN A 16 4.22 -24.66 -5.78
CA ASN A 16 5.33 -25.55 -6.05
C ASN A 16 5.60 -26.54 -4.89
N SER A 17 4.91 -26.39 -3.78
CA SER A 17 5.05 -27.27 -2.61
C SER A 17 3.87 -28.24 -2.56
N ALA A 18 4.17 -29.53 -2.65
CA ALA A 18 3.20 -30.61 -2.38
C ALA A 18 2.79 -30.68 -0.89
N ALA A 19 3.26 -29.77 -0.04
CA ALA A 19 2.94 -29.71 1.37
C ALA A 19 1.56 -29.09 1.57
N ALA A 20 0.66 -29.84 2.19
CA ALA A 20 -0.74 -29.47 2.41
C ALA A 20 -0.97 -28.32 3.41
N ALA A 21 0.03 -27.85 4.12
CA ALA A 21 -0.07 -26.76 5.08
C ALA A 21 0.96 -25.66 4.80
N PRO A 22 0.57 -24.38 4.84
CA PRO A 22 1.53 -23.29 4.74
C PRO A 22 2.49 -23.31 5.94
N PRO A 23 3.75 -22.90 5.77
CA PRO A 23 4.67 -22.75 6.87
C PRO A 23 4.06 -21.89 8.00
N PRO A 24 4.34 -22.18 9.26
CA PRO A 24 3.70 -21.52 10.41
C PRO A 24 3.91 -20.00 10.49
N ASN A 25 4.85 -19.47 9.73
CA ASN A 25 5.21 -18.03 9.72
C ASN A 25 4.71 -17.25 8.49
N HIS A 26 3.73 -17.75 7.76
CA HIS A 26 3.18 -17.04 6.61
C HIS A 26 1.87 -16.33 6.96
N THR A 27 1.78 -15.08 6.56
CA THR A 27 0.59 -14.23 6.73
C THR A 27 -0.12 -14.00 5.40
N ALA A 28 -1.45 -13.85 5.45
CA ALA A 28 -2.23 -13.40 4.30
C ALA A 28 -2.15 -11.87 4.13
N ASP A 29 -1.80 -11.14 5.19
CA ASP A 29 -1.65 -9.71 5.15
C ASP A 29 -0.50 -9.29 4.25
N CYS A 30 -0.70 -8.21 3.50
CA CYS A 30 0.35 -7.68 2.64
C CYS A 30 0.33 -6.17 2.50
N VAL A 31 1.47 -5.65 2.07
CA VAL A 31 1.70 -4.26 1.70
C VAL A 31 2.14 -4.20 0.25
N VAL A 32 1.51 -3.34 -0.51
CA VAL A 32 1.89 -3.01 -1.88
C VAL A 32 2.46 -1.60 -1.90
N TRP A 33 3.77 -1.53 -1.96
CA TRP A 33 4.51 -0.30 -2.19
C TRP A 33 4.83 -0.18 -3.68
N ALA A 34 4.04 0.60 -4.39
CA ALA A 34 4.17 0.66 -5.85
C ALA A 34 4.10 2.09 -6.38
N ALA A 35 4.74 2.31 -7.51
CA ALA A 35 4.81 3.62 -8.15
C ALA A 35 3.42 4.16 -8.49
N ARG A 36 3.33 5.48 -8.56
CA ARG A 36 2.13 6.16 -9.05
C ARG A 36 1.81 5.75 -10.49
N GLY A 37 0.56 5.42 -10.78
CA GLY A 37 0.15 4.96 -12.12
C GLY A 37 0.65 3.57 -12.51
N SER A 38 1.30 2.81 -11.62
CA SER A 38 1.86 1.49 -11.91
C SER A 38 0.86 0.33 -11.83
N GLY A 39 -0.45 0.62 -11.74
CA GLY A 39 -1.51 -0.38 -11.79
C GLY A 39 -1.90 -1.00 -10.45
N LYS A 40 -1.41 -0.52 -9.31
CA LYS A 40 -1.74 -1.09 -8.00
C LYS A 40 -3.25 -1.21 -7.74
N THR A 41 -4.01 -0.13 -7.97
CA THR A 41 -5.48 -0.10 -7.77
C THR A 41 -6.20 -1.06 -8.71
N PHE A 42 -5.76 -1.17 -9.98
CA PHE A 42 -6.31 -2.12 -10.95
C PHE A 42 -6.03 -3.57 -10.53
N LEU A 43 -4.81 -3.88 -10.08
CA LEU A 43 -4.47 -5.23 -9.60
C LEU A 43 -5.26 -5.62 -8.35
N ALA A 44 -5.52 -4.67 -7.45
CA ALA A 44 -6.39 -4.88 -6.29
C ALA A 44 -7.84 -5.16 -6.70
N ALA A 45 -8.35 -4.45 -7.73
CA ALA A 45 -9.67 -4.73 -8.31
C ALA A 45 -9.71 -6.12 -8.97
N LEU A 46 -8.67 -6.52 -9.69
CA LEU A 46 -8.54 -7.84 -10.29
C LEU A 46 -8.47 -8.94 -9.22
N ALA A 47 -7.68 -8.74 -8.16
CA ALA A 47 -7.65 -9.65 -7.01
C ALA A 47 -9.03 -9.77 -6.35
N THR A 48 -9.78 -8.66 -6.27
CA THR A 48 -11.17 -8.68 -5.78
C THR A 48 -12.09 -9.49 -6.69
N LEU A 49 -11.98 -9.33 -8.00
CA LEU A 49 -12.74 -10.13 -8.95
C LEU A 49 -12.45 -11.63 -8.77
N LEU A 50 -11.19 -12.02 -8.72
CA LEU A 50 -10.79 -13.42 -8.54
C LEU A 50 -11.35 -14.00 -7.22
N ASP A 51 -11.26 -13.26 -6.15
CA ASP A 51 -11.83 -13.68 -4.86
C ASP A 51 -13.35 -13.86 -4.94
N LEU A 52 -14.08 -12.91 -5.56
CA LEU A 52 -15.54 -12.99 -5.72
C LEU A 52 -15.98 -14.20 -6.54
N LEU A 53 -15.22 -14.52 -7.59
CA LEU A 53 -15.54 -15.62 -8.50
C LEU A 53 -15.25 -17.00 -7.90
N PHE A 54 -14.12 -17.13 -7.21
CA PHE A 54 -13.58 -18.43 -6.82
C PHE A 54 -13.70 -18.74 -5.34
N LYS A 55 -14.14 -17.78 -4.50
CA LYS A 55 -14.37 -17.95 -3.07
C LYS A 55 -15.83 -17.64 -2.72
N PRO A 56 -16.77 -18.57 -2.95
CA PRO A 56 -18.19 -18.34 -2.72
C PRO A 56 -18.49 -17.82 -1.31
N GLY A 57 -19.34 -16.79 -1.24
CA GLY A 57 -19.77 -16.19 0.02
C GLY A 57 -18.76 -15.19 0.65
N ILE A 58 -17.61 -14.95 0.01
CA ILE A 58 -16.62 -14.01 0.53
C ILE A 58 -17.18 -12.59 0.64
N GLN A 59 -16.84 -11.90 1.74
CA GLN A 59 -17.17 -10.50 1.97
C GLN A 59 -15.88 -9.68 1.92
N ILE A 60 -15.85 -8.67 1.03
CA ILE A 60 -14.68 -7.83 0.81
C ILE A 60 -15.07 -6.37 0.99
N LYS A 61 -14.25 -5.61 1.71
CA LYS A 61 -14.39 -4.15 1.79
C LYS A 61 -13.28 -3.47 1.03
N LEU A 62 -13.67 -2.42 0.28
CA LEU A 62 -12.79 -1.55 -0.49
C LEU A 62 -12.74 -0.19 0.22
N LEU A 63 -11.57 0.22 0.65
CA LEU A 63 -11.35 1.44 1.43
C LEU A 63 -10.24 2.27 0.80
N GLY A 64 -10.43 3.56 0.66
CA GLY A 64 -9.42 4.52 0.21
C GLY A 64 -9.32 5.68 1.19
N GLY A 65 -8.35 6.56 1.05
CA GLY A 65 -8.19 7.75 1.87
C GLY A 65 -9.39 8.71 1.83
N SER A 66 -10.21 8.59 0.79
CA SER A 66 -11.51 9.25 0.67
C SER A 66 -12.52 8.29 0.02
N LEU A 67 -13.82 8.64 0.12
CA LEU A 67 -14.86 7.87 -0.58
C LEU A 67 -14.65 7.85 -2.10
N GLU A 68 -14.16 8.93 -2.67
CA GLU A 68 -13.86 9.02 -4.10
C GLU A 68 -12.71 8.08 -4.50
N GLN A 69 -11.66 8.00 -3.70
CA GLN A 69 -10.57 7.06 -3.93
C GLN A 69 -11.02 5.60 -3.78
N SER A 70 -11.85 5.30 -2.77
CA SER A 70 -12.44 3.96 -2.63
C SER A 70 -13.26 3.57 -3.87
N ARG A 71 -13.95 4.52 -4.50
CA ARG A 71 -14.72 4.32 -5.73
C ARG A 71 -13.84 3.97 -6.94
N ARG A 72 -12.61 4.46 -7.02
CA ARG A 72 -11.70 4.16 -8.17
C ARG A 72 -11.45 2.64 -8.30
N MET A 73 -11.14 1.98 -7.19
CA MET A 73 -10.99 0.52 -7.20
C MET A 73 -12.28 -0.19 -7.60
N HIS A 74 -13.42 0.28 -7.08
CA HIS A 74 -14.73 -0.24 -7.45
C HIS A 74 -15.07 -0.01 -8.92
N GLU A 75 -14.70 1.11 -9.53
CA GLU A 75 -14.90 1.36 -10.95
C GLU A 75 -14.08 0.43 -11.83
N HIS A 76 -12.84 0.14 -11.46
CA HIS A 76 -12.04 -0.89 -12.12
C HIS A 76 -12.74 -2.25 -12.05
N LEU A 77 -13.21 -2.62 -10.85
CA LEU A 77 -13.98 -3.86 -10.66
C LEU A 77 -15.25 -3.90 -11.51
N ARG A 78 -16.02 -2.82 -11.55
CA ARG A 78 -17.25 -2.71 -12.36
C ARG A 78 -16.96 -2.93 -13.85
N ARG A 79 -15.91 -2.29 -14.38
CA ARG A 79 -15.50 -2.45 -15.79
C ARG A 79 -15.12 -3.88 -16.14
N LEU A 80 -14.57 -4.65 -15.22
CA LEU A 80 -14.29 -6.07 -15.45
C LEU A 80 -15.57 -6.87 -15.64
N PHE A 81 -16.68 -6.48 -14.97
CA PHE A 81 -18.00 -7.09 -15.14
C PHE A 81 -18.75 -6.65 -16.42
N ASP A 82 -18.23 -5.70 -17.19
CA ASP A 82 -18.75 -5.39 -18.53
C ASP A 82 -18.53 -6.56 -19.52
N SER A 83 -17.71 -7.54 -19.14
CA SER A 83 -17.53 -8.78 -19.90
C SER A 83 -18.81 -9.60 -19.94
N PRO A 84 -19.31 -10.01 -21.14
CA PRO A 84 -20.50 -10.85 -21.26
C PRO A 84 -20.42 -12.17 -20.49
N ALA A 85 -19.22 -12.69 -20.26
CA ALA A 85 -19.02 -13.93 -19.51
C ALA A 85 -19.28 -13.76 -18.01
N LEU A 86 -19.09 -12.56 -17.45
CA LEU A 86 -19.20 -12.28 -16.03
C LEU A 86 -20.55 -11.69 -15.61
N ALA A 87 -21.22 -10.97 -16.50
CA ALA A 87 -22.52 -10.37 -16.24
C ALA A 87 -23.58 -11.34 -15.71
N PRO A 88 -23.70 -12.58 -16.21
CA PRO A 88 -24.69 -13.56 -15.72
C PRO A 88 -24.44 -13.99 -14.25
N LEU A 89 -23.27 -13.79 -13.70
CA LEU A 89 -22.92 -14.18 -12.34
C LEU A 89 -23.42 -13.17 -11.28
N LEU A 90 -23.83 -11.98 -11.71
CA LEU A 90 -24.36 -10.95 -10.83
C LEU A 90 -25.74 -11.36 -10.26
N ALA A 91 -25.93 -11.16 -8.96
CA ALA A 91 -27.21 -11.35 -8.29
C ALA A 91 -28.14 -10.14 -8.48
N ALA A 92 -27.57 -8.95 -8.66
CA ALA A 92 -28.27 -7.69 -8.87
C ALA A 92 -27.39 -6.72 -9.69
N PRO A 93 -27.96 -5.67 -10.30
CA PRO A 93 -27.18 -4.62 -10.93
C PRO A 93 -26.13 -4.03 -9.98
N ILE A 94 -24.93 -3.78 -10.50
CA ILE A 94 -23.84 -3.18 -9.73
C ILE A 94 -24.23 -1.74 -9.35
N THR A 95 -24.18 -1.43 -8.08
CA THR A 95 -24.42 -0.06 -7.58
C THR A 95 -23.13 0.74 -7.52
N SER A 96 -23.19 2.02 -7.18
CA SER A 96 -22.01 2.87 -6.97
C SER A 96 -21.09 2.44 -5.81
N ARG A 97 -21.53 1.47 -5.01
CA ARG A 97 -20.81 1.01 -3.80
C ARG A 97 -20.73 -0.50 -3.64
N ARG A 98 -21.46 -1.29 -4.43
CA ARG A 98 -21.61 -2.71 -4.12
C ARG A 98 -21.72 -3.56 -5.37
N VAL A 99 -20.98 -4.66 -5.37
CA VAL A 99 -21.09 -5.78 -6.30
C VAL A 99 -21.53 -7.00 -5.49
N THR A 100 -22.56 -7.71 -5.97
CA THR A 100 -23.07 -8.94 -5.33
C THR A 100 -23.20 -10.03 -6.38
N LEU A 101 -22.61 -11.19 -6.12
CA LEU A 101 -22.71 -12.35 -6.99
C LEU A 101 -23.79 -13.33 -6.49
N LYS A 102 -24.32 -14.15 -7.39
CA LYS A 102 -25.26 -15.25 -7.09
C LYS A 102 -24.66 -16.27 -6.10
N SER A 103 -23.34 -16.37 -6.04
CA SER A 103 -22.61 -17.19 -5.07
C SER A 103 -22.67 -16.67 -3.62
N GLY A 104 -23.30 -15.49 -3.39
CA GLY A 104 -23.30 -14.81 -2.09
C GLY A 104 -22.06 -13.96 -1.83
N SER A 105 -21.10 -13.94 -2.75
CA SER A 105 -19.90 -13.11 -2.64
C SER A 105 -20.24 -11.63 -2.81
N VAL A 106 -19.64 -10.76 -1.99
CA VAL A 106 -19.90 -9.31 -2.00
C VAL A 106 -18.60 -8.52 -1.91
N ALA A 107 -18.47 -7.50 -2.76
CA ALA A 107 -17.51 -6.41 -2.57
C ALA A 107 -18.26 -5.10 -2.33
N GLU A 108 -17.85 -4.34 -1.33
CA GLU A 108 -18.52 -3.10 -0.94
C GLU A 108 -17.51 -2.00 -0.61
N VAL A 109 -17.80 -0.79 -1.12
CA VAL A 109 -17.03 0.43 -0.84
C VAL A 109 -17.43 0.98 0.52
N LEU A 110 -16.45 1.21 1.38
CA LEU A 110 -16.64 1.92 2.65
C LEU A 110 -16.24 3.39 2.54
N ALA A 111 -16.89 4.22 3.34
CA ALA A 111 -16.40 5.56 3.63
C ALA A 111 -15.15 5.47 4.54
N ALA A 112 -14.18 6.36 4.32
CA ALA A 112 -12.99 6.47 5.15
C ALA A 112 -13.34 7.06 6.53
N SER A 113 -13.99 6.27 7.37
CA SER A 113 -14.32 6.66 8.75
C SER A 113 -14.22 5.45 9.68
N GLN A 114 -13.74 5.65 10.89
CA GLN A 114 -13.65 4.61 11.92
C GLN A 114 -15.00 3.93 12.20
N THR A 115 -16.09 4.70 12.20
CA THR A 115 -17.44 4.19 12.46
C THR A 115 -17.88 3.21 11.38
N SER A 116 -17.60 3.50 10.11
CA SER A 116 -17.96 2.63 8.99
C SER A 116 -17.18 1.31 9.02
N VAL A 117 -15.95 1.35 9.49
CA VAL A 117 -15.04 0.20 9.52
C VAL A 117 -15.35 -0.71 10.73
N ARG A 118 -15.53 -0.16 11.93
CA ARG A 118 -15.71 -0.91 13.19
C ARG A 118 -16.92 -1.85 13.21
N GLY A 119 -17.98 -1.54 12.46
CA GLY A 119 -19.18 -2.38 12.34
C GLY A 119 -19.05 -3.56 11.38
N SER A 120 -17.94 -3.68 10.68
CA SER A 120 -17.75 -4.66 9.62
C SER A 120 -17.01 -5.91 10.12
N ARG A 121 -17.48 -7.09 9.69
CA ARG A 121 -16.77 -8.36 9.87
C ARG A 121 -16.70 -9.03 8.51
N VAL A 122 -15.53 -9.03 7.89
CA VAL A 122 -15.34 -9.50 6.52
C VAL A 122 -14.07 -10.34 6.41
N GLN A 123 -13.89 -11.01 5.31
CA GLN A 123 -12.68 -11.79 5.11
C GLN A 123 -11.53 -10.91 4.63
N LYS A 124 -11.81 -9.93 3.76
CA LYS A 124 -10.75 -9.08 3.22
C LYS A 124 -11.11 -7.59 3.30
N VAL A 125 -10.11 -6.79 3.63
CA VAL A 125 -10.16 -5.33 3.47
C VAL A 125 -9.00 -4.93 2.58
N ARG A 126 -9.29 -4.29 1.44
CA ARG A 126 -8.32 -3.70 0.53
C ARG A 126 -8.29 -2.20 0.70
N CYS A 127 -7.19 -1.70 1.22
CA CYS A 127 -6.97 -0.30 1.53
C CYS A 127 -6.10 0.33 0.45
N ASP A 128 -6.64 1.24 -0.34
CA ASP A 128 -5.91 1.99 -1.37
C ASP A 128 -5.52 3.37 -0.85
N GLU A 129 -4.33 3.82 -1.21
CA GLU A 129 -3.72 5.08 -0.76
C GLU A 129 -3.67 5.22 0.76
N VAL A 130 -3.16 4.18 1.46
CA VAL A 130 -3.10 4.16 2.93
C VAL A 130 -2.23 5.27 3.53
N GLU A 131 -1.33 5.89 2.77
CA GLU A 131 -0.58 7.07 3.19
C GLU A 131 -1.50 8.22 3.64
N LEU A 132 -2.72 8.27 3.10
CA LEU A 132 -3.71 9.30 3.41
C LEU A 132 -4.63 8.95 4.60
N PHE A 133 -4.45 7.78 5.22
CA PHE A 133 -5.25 7.38 6.38
C PHE A 133 -4.70 8.04 7.64
N ASP A 134 -5.61 8.44 8.54
CA ASP A 134 -5.22 8.69 9.91
C ASP A 134 -4.90 7.37 10.64
N LEU A 135 -4.13 7.48 11.71
CA LEU A 135 -3.66 6.31 12.47
C LEU A 135 -4.82 5.54 13.12
N ASP A 136 -5.89 6.23 13.50
CA ASP A 136 -7.03 5.60 14.17
C ASP A 136 -7.91 4.83 13.18
N LEU A 137 -8.06 5.33 11.96
CA LEU A 137 -8.68 4.58 10.86
C LEU A 137 -7.88 3.31 10.56
N TRP A 138 -6.55 3.44 10.45
CA TRP A 138 -5.67 2.30 10.21
C TRP A 138 -5.78 1.25 11.33
N ARG A 139 -5.76 1.66 12.58
CA ARG A 139 -5.97 0.77 13.74
C ARG A 139 -7.34 0.07 13.70
N ALA A 140 -8.39 0.79 13.34
CA ALA A 140 -9.73 0.21 13.21
C ALA A 140 -9.80 -0.86 12.12
N VAL A 141 -9.14 -0.65 10.97
CA VAL A 141 -9.06 -1.60 9.86
C VAL A 141 -8.45 -2.93 10.31
N GLN A 142 -7.38 -2.90 11.11
CA GLN A 142 -6.69 -4.12 11.56
C GLN A 142 -7.59 -5.10 12.35
N LEU A 143 -8.71 -4.64 12.87
CA LEU A 143 -9.62 -5.42 13.73
C LEU A 143 -10.88 -5.92 13.00
N THR A 144 -11.03 -5.66 11.70
CA THR A 144 -12.27 -5.96 10.96
C THR A 144 -12.29 -7.32 10.29
N THR A 145 -11.13 -7.94 10.06
CA THR A 145 -11.06 -9.17 9.27
C THR A 145 -11.22 -10.44 10.11
N ARG A 146 -11.87 -11.44 9.53
CA ARG A 146 -12.02 -12.77 10.10
C ARG A 146 -11.99 -13.82 9.01
N SER A 147 -11.34 -14.95 9.29
CA SER A 147 -11.35 -16.11 8.41
C SER A 147 -12.74 -16.75 8.34
N MET A 148 -13.04 -17.39 7.23
CA MET A 148 -14.25 -18.20 7.07
C MET A 148 -13.92 -19.57 6.46
N PRO A 149 -14.69 -20.62 6.76
CA PRO A 149 -14.60 -21.89 6.05
C PRO A 149 -14.89 -21.73 4.57
N LEU A 150 -14.19 -22.45 3.73
CA LEU A 150 -14.42 -22.49 2.29
C LEU A 150 -14.48 -23.95 1.86
N GLN A 151 -15.52 -24.33 1.11
CA GLN A 151 -15.59 -25.64 0.47
C GLN A 151 -15.26 -25.48 -1.02
N GLY A 152 -14.20 -26.13 -1.47
CA GLY A 152 -13.84 -26.10 -2.87
C GLY A 152 -12.36 -26.39 -3.14
N PRO A 153 -11.95 -26.36 -4.42
CA PRO A 153 -10.61 -26.73 -4.84
C PRO A 153 -9.53 -25.73 -4.40
N TRP A 154 -9.93 -24.51 -3.98
CA TRP A 154 -9.02 -23.41 -3.62
C TRP A 154 -8.67 -23.36 -2.12
N GLY A 155 -9.15 -24.34 -1.35
CA GLY A 155 -8.84 -24.48 0.08
C GLY A 155 -10.05 -24.72 0.95
N ASP A 156 -9.77 -24.99 2.19
CA ASP A 156 -10.73 -25.29 3.26
C ASP A 156 -11.18 -24.02 4.01
N HIS A 157 -10.48 -22.92 3.82
CA HIS A 157 -10.85 -21.62 4.43
C HIS A 157 -10.24 -20.44 3.67
N VAL A 158 -10.88 -19.29 3.79
CA VAL A 158 -10.37 -17.99 3.41
C VAL A 158 -9.84 -17.32 4.67
N ARG A 159 -8.61 -16.86 4.66
CA ARG A 159 -8.02 -16.16 5.79
C ARG A 159 -8.51 -14.71 5.85
N GLY A 160 -8.76 -14.24 7.08
CA GLY A 160 -8.97 -12.81 7.31
C GLY A 160 -7.68 -12.07 6.98
N CYS A 161 -7.73 -11.09 6.07
CA CYS A 161 -6.54 -10.31 5.73
C CYS A 161 -6.81 -8.84 5.43
N VAL A 162 -5.78 -8.03 5.67
CA VAL A 162 -5.70 -6.61 5.33
C VAL A 162 -4.61 -6.42 4.28
N GLU A 163 -4.99 -5.86 3.14
CA GLU A 163 -4.09 -5.51 2.06
C GLU A 163 -3.95 -3.98 2.01
N ALA A 164 -2.75 -3.46 2.25
CA ALA A 164 -2.44 -2.02 2.24
C ALA A 164 -1.69 -1.65 0.96
N LEU A 165 -2.25 -0.73 0.18
CA LEU A 165 -1.66 -0.29 -1.09
C LEU A 165 -1.40 1.21 -1.04
N SER A 166 -0.18 1.65 -1.36
CA SER A 166 0.14 3.08 -1.52
C SER A 166 1.47 3.30 -2.25
N THR A 167 1.73 4.56 -2.61
CA THR A 167 3.07 5.08 -2.73
C THR A 167 3.63 5.37 -1.32
N LEU A 168 4.94 5.48 -1.20
CA LEU A 168 5.61 5.92 0.03
C LEU A 168 6.31 7.24 -0.31
N HIS A 169 5.64 8.36 -0.09
CA HIS A 169 6.14 9.68 -0.48
C HIS A 169 6.44 10.59 0.73
N GLU A 170 5.89 10.26 1.91
CA GLU A 170 6.14 11.01 3.14
C GLU A 170 7.15 10.31 4.06
N PRO A 171 8.27 10.97 4.41
CA PRO A 171 9.21 10.44 5.37
C PRO A 171 8.55 10.30 6.75
N GLY A 172 8.50 9.07 7.28
CA GLY A 172 7.84 8.78 8.56
C GLY A 172 6.31 8.82 8.53
N GLY A 173 5.68 8.93 7.36
CA GLY A 173 4.24 8.80 7.15
C GLY A 173 3.73 7.40 7.49
N LEU A 174 2.42 7.20 7.38
CA LEU A 174 1.80 5.92 7.75
C LEU A 174 2.34 4.75 6.92
N MET A 175 2.49 4.92 5.60
CA MET A 175 3.03 3.88 4.73
C MET A 175 4.46 3.49 5.10
N SER A 176 5.30 4.48 5.47
CA SER A 176 6.65 4.23 5.96
C SER A 176 6.63 3.34 7.20
N ARG A 177 5.79 3.66 8.19
CA ARG A 177 5.64 2.86 9.41
C ARG A 177 5.15 1.45 9.11
N ILE A 178 4.13 1.31 8.27
CA ILE A 178 3.61 -0.01 7.87
C ILE A 178 4.69 -0.88 7.23
N VAL A 179 5.52 -0.31 6.35
CA VAL A 179 6.63 -1.02 5.71
C VAL A 179 7.72 -1.38 6.72
N ASP A 180 8.06 -0.47 7.64
CA ASP A 180 9.08 -0.69 8.66
C ASP A 180 8.68 -1.76 9.69
N GLU A 181 7.40 -1.80 10.06
CA GLU A 181 6.83 -2.79 10.97
C GLU A 181 6.56 -4.14 10.29
N SER A 182 6.71 -4.22 8.97
CA SER A 182 6.42 -5.43 8.22
C SER A 182 7.55 -6.45 8.34
N ALA A 183 7.19 -7.68 8.69
CA ALA A 183 8.07 -8.84 8.70
C ALA A 183 7.38 -10.01 7.98
N PRO A 184 8.11 -11.00 7.46
CA PRO A 184 7.52 -12.14 6.74
C PRO A 184 6.40 -12.86 7.49
N ALA A 185 6.47 -12.88 8.83
CA ALA A 185 5.45 -13.50 9.68
C ALA A 185 4.22 -12.61 9.93
N THR A 186 4.33 -11.30 9.76
CA THR A 186 3.24 -10.36 10.07
C THR A 186 2.59 -9.77 8.82
N ARG A 187 3.41 -9.42 7.82
CA ARG A 187 2.92 -8.76 6.61
C ARG A 187 3.95 -8.86 5.48
N ARG A 188 3.54 -9.39 4.33
CA ARG A 188 4.43 -9.49 3.17
C ARG A 188 4.47 -8.17 2.39
N VAL A 189 5.66 -7.71 2.03
CA VAL A 189 5.85 -6.47 1.27
C VAL A 189 6.10 -6.80 -0.20
N PHE A 190 5.28 -6.22 -1.08
CA PHE A 190 5.46 -6.24 -2.53
C PHE A 190 5.85 -4.85 -2.99
N ARG A 191 6.90 -4.74 -3.79
CA ARG A 191 7.42 -3.47 -4.27
C ARG A 191 7.68 -3.53 -5.76
N TRP A 192 7.22 -2.49 -6.48
CA TRP A 192 7.60 -2.29 -7.88
C TRP A 192 7.54 -0.81 -8.26
N GLY A 193 8.58 -0.37 -8.98
CA GLY A 193 8.69 0.98 -9.52
C GLY A 193 8.16 1.09 -10.95
N VAL A 194 8.22 2.29 -11.52
CA VAL A 194 7.84 2.54 -12.91
C VAL A 194 8.64 1.69 -13.88
N LEU A 195 9.92 1.46 -13.61
CA LEU A 195 10.79 0.65 -14.48
C LEU A 195 10.32 -0.81 -14.57
N ASP A 196 9.60 -1.31 -13.59
CA ASP A 196 9.09 -2.69 -13.58
C ASP A 196 7.85 -2.87 -14.46
N VAL A 197 7.17 -1.78 -14.81
CA VAL A 197 5.94 -1.75 -15.59
C VAL A 197 6.05 -0.98 -16.91
N LEU A 198 7.26 -0.58 -17.30
CA LEU A 198 7.51 0.00 -18.62
C LEU A 198 7.33 -1.03 -19.73
N ALA A 199 6.69 -0.61 -20.80
CA ALA A 199 6.70 -1.31 -22.07
C ALA A 199 8.15 -1.38 -22.64
N PRO A 200 8.45 -2.32 -23.55
CA PRO A 200 9.74 -2.38 -24.20
C PRO A 200 10.11 -1.05 -24.83
N CYS A 201 11.38 -0.68 -24.68
CA CYS A 201 11.90 0.54 -25.29
C CYS A 201 11.98 0.36 -26.81
N PRO A 202 11.43 1.28 -27.64
CA PRO A 202 11.53 1.19 -29.08
C PRO A 202 13.00 1.08 -29.53
N PRO A 203 13.32 0.30 -30.58
CA PRO A 203 14.69 0.16 -31.09
C PRO A 203 15.35 1.50 -31.44
N ALA A 204 14.57 2.43 -31.98
CA ALA A 204 15.02 3.78 -32.35
C ALA A 204 15.32 4.70 -31.16
N HIS A 205 14.87 4.36 -29.94
CA HIS A 205 15.12 5.17 -28.76
C HIS A 205 16.61 5.07 -28.35
N THR A 206 17.29 6.23 -28.23
CA THR A 206 18.71 6.30 -27.85
C THR A 206 18.88 6.38 -26.34
N CYS A 207 19.68 5.50 -25.76
CA CYS A 207 19.95 5.49 -24.33
C CYS A 207 20.81 6.67 -23.88
N ASP A 208 21.78 7.08 -24.69
CA ASP A 208 22.80 8.11 -24.34
C ASP A 208 22.20 9.48 -24.06
N THR A 209 21.05 9.78 -24.67
CA THR A 209 20.31 11.05 -24.46
C THR A 209 19.06 10.89 -23.58
N CYS A 210 18.83 9.71 -23.05
CA CYS A 210 17.62 9.42 -22.29
C CYS A 210 17.73 9.92 -20.84
N ILE A 211 16.86 10.82 -20.43
CA ILE A 211 16.85 11.43 -19.07
C ILE A 211 16.67 10.43 -17.93
N ILE A 212 16.14 9.23 -18.22
CA ILE A 212 15.99 8.15 -17.23
C ILE A 212 17.09 7.07 -17.36
N HIS A 213 18.14 7.33 -18.16
CA HIS A 213 19.21 6.35 -18.39
C HIS A 213 19.92 5.95 -17.09
N ASP A 214 20.20 6.90 -16.21
CA ASP A 214 20.87 6.66 -14.92
C ASP A 214 20.11 5.66 -14.04
N ASP A 215 18.78 5.68 -14.11
CA ASP A 215 17.93 4.76 -13.35
C ASP A 215 17.69 3.45 -14.11
N CYS A 216 17.53 3.51 -15.42
CA CYS A 216 17.18 2.39 -16.28
C CYS A 216 18.40 1.53 -16.65
N GLN A 217 19.56 2.15 -16.95
CA GLN A 217 20.81 1.50 -17.39
C GLN A 217 20.61 0.49 -18.54
N GLY A 218 19.71 0.82 -19.47
CA GLY A 218 19.42 -0.03 -20.62
C GLY A 218 18.57 -1.28 -20.35
N ARG A 219 18.20 -1.56 -19.09
CA ARG A 219 17.44 -2.77 -18.69
C ARG A 219 16.13 -2.95 -19.46
N ILE A 220 15.49 -1.85 -19.85
CA ILE A 220 14.20 -1.92 -20.56
C ILE A 220 14.39 -2.37 -22.01
N LYS A 221 15.47 -1.99 -22.69
CA LYS A 221 15.81 -2.53 -24.03
C LYS A 221 16.10 -4.03 -24.00
N GLN A 222 16.76 -4.50 -22.96
CA GLN A 222 17.08 -5.93 -22.80
C GLN A 222 15.84 -6.80 -22.54
N ARG A 223 14.72 -6.20 -22.14
CA ARG A 223 13.44 -6.90 -21.94
C ARG A 223 12.77 -7.34 -23.25
N ASP A 224 13.18 -6.79 -24.39
CA ASP A 224 12.61 -7.14 -25.69
C ASP A 224 12.82 -8.65 -26.05
N GLN A 225 13.73 -9.32 -25.36
CA GLN A 225 13.94 -10.77 -25.47
C GLN A 225 12.94 -11.61 -24.63
N ARG A 226 12.05 -10.97 -23.83
CA ARG A 226 11.03 -11.66 -23.04
C ARG A 226 9.73 -11.79 -23.82
N PRO A 227 8.89 -12.81 -23.52
CA PRO A 227 7.57 -12.93 -24.13
C PRO A 227 6.73 -11.66 -23.91
N ALA A 228 5.91 -11.31 -24.89
CA ALA A 228 5.04 -10.11 -24.87
C ALA A 228 4.19 -10.00 -23.59
N SER A 229 3.80 -11.13 -22.99
CA SER A 229 3.09 -11.20 -21.71
C SER A 229 3.86 -10.65 -20.51
N ALA A 230 5.19 -10.48 -20.62
CA ALA A 230 6.04 -9.91 -19.59
C ALA A 230 6.31 -8.40 -19.79
N HIS A 231 5.72 -7.80 -20.82
CA HIS A 231 5.88 -6.39 -21.12
C HIS A 231 4.97 -5.55 -20.21
N GLY A 232 5.50 -4.39 -19.78
CA GLY A 232 4.71 -3.41 -19.05
C GLY A 232 3.78 -2.62 -19.97
N PHE A 233 3.02 -1.71 -19.39
CA PHE A 233 1.98 -0.94 -20.08
C PHE A 233 2.27 0.58 -20.15
N ILE A 234 3.27 1.08 -19.42
CA ILE A 234 3.69 2.48 -19.46
C ILE A 234 4.71 2.66 -20.56
N SER A 235 4.48 3.60 -21.49
CA SER A 235 5.43 3.89 -22.55
C SER A 235 6.69 4.57 -22.01
N ILE A 236 7.82 4.39 -22.70
CA ILE A 236 9.06 5.11 -22.37
C ILE A 236 8.88 6.62 -22.49
N ASP A 237 8.13 7.08 -23.48
CA ASP A 237 7.87 8.51 -23.70
C ASP A 237 7.06 9.12 -22.56
N ASP A 238 6.12 8.39 -21.99
CA ASP A 238 5.38 8.83 -20.80
C ASP A 238 6.30 8.92 -19.59
N ALA A 239 7.16 7.94 -19.38
CA ALA A 239 8.13 7.95 -18.28
C ALA A 239 9.12 9.11 -18.40
N VAL A 240 9.64 9.36 -19.61
CA VAL A 240 10.54 10.50 -19.90
C VAL A 240 9.83 11.84 -19.62
N ARG A 241 8.57 11.99 -20.09
CA ARG A 241 7.78 13.20 -19.81
C ARG A 241 7.50 13.41 -18.33
N LEU A 242 7.18 12.33 -17.60
CA LEU A 242 6.98 12.41 -16.15
C LEU A 242 8.28 12.82 -15.44
N ARG A 243 9.41 12.19 -15.80
CA ARG A 243 10.72 12.51 -15.23
C ARG A 243 11.12 13.96 -15.45
N SER A 244 10.81 14.56 -16.62
CA SER A 244 11.13 15.95 -16.91
C SER A 244 10.27 16.99 -16.16
N ARG A 245 9.13 16.58 -15.58
CA ARG A 245 8.18 17.46 -14.89
C ARG A 245 8.35 17.51 -13.38
N VAL A 246 9.09 16.57 -12.81
CA VAL A 246 9.24 16.45 -11.36
C VAL A 246 10.70 16.54 -10.95
N ASP A 247 10.96 16.97 -9.73
CA ASP A 247 12.29 16.96 -9.14
C ASP A 247 12.78 15.51 -8.89
N ARG A 248 14.08 15.38 -8.63
CA ARG A 248 14.71 14.06 -8.43
C ARG A 248 14.11 13.31 -7.26
N GLN A 249 13.81 13.98 -6.18
CA GLN A 249 13.27 13.35 -4.97
C GLN A 249 11.86 12.80 -5.18
N THR A 250 11.00 13.56 -5.84
CA THR A 250 9.63 13.11 -6.21
C THR A 250 9.70 11.92 -7.17
N TRP A 251 10.61 11.96 -8.13
CA TRP A 251 10.82 10.83 -9.04
C TRP A 251 11.26 9.57 -8.30
N GLU A 252 12.23 9.69 -7.41
CA GLU A 252 12.74 8.57 -6.60
C GLU A 252 11.68 7.95 -5.71
N SER A 253 10.93 8.76 -4.98
CA SER A 253 9.93 8.26 -4.04
C SER A 253 8.67 7.75 -4.71
N GLU A 254 8.09 8.53 -5.63
CA GLU A 254 6.79 8.19 -6.23
C GLU A 254 6.88 7.28 -7.45
N MET A 255 8.00 7.29 -8.19
CA MET A 255 8.14 6.54 -9.43
C MET A 255 9.11 5.37 -9.33
N LEU A 256 10.25 5.52 -8.65
CA LEU A 256 11.20 4.43 -8.45
C LEU A 256 10.93 3.61 -7.18
N CYS A 257 9.98 4.03 -6.35
CA CYS A 257 9.72 3.44 -5.04
C CYS A 257 10.98 3.36 -4.18
N LEU A 258 11.78 4.40 -4.17
CA LEU A 258 12.88 4.57 -3.22
C LEU A 258 12.33 5.27 -1.96
N ARG A 259 12.95 5.00 -0.81
CA ARG A 259 12.56 5.70 0.41
C ARG A 259 12.79 7.19 0.25
N PRO A 260 11.78 8.03 0.61
CA PRO A 260 11.96 9.47 0.52
C PRO A 260 13.08 9.93 1.48
N ASN A 261 13.91 10.84 0.99
CA ASN A 261 15.01 11.39 1.79
C ASN A 261 14.46 12.33 2.87
N ARG A 262 15.01 12.23 4.08
CA ARG A 262 14.70 13.12 5.20
C ARG A 262 15.33 14.51 5.10
N SER A 263 16.06 14.82 4.02
CA SER A 263 16.75 16.12 3.86
C SER A 263 15.86 17.35 3.92
N ARG A 264 14.54 17.20 3.73
CA ARG A 264 13.53 18.27 3.86
C ARG A 264 12.86 18.34 5.23
N THR A 265 13.17 17.43 6.15
CA THR A 265 12.69 17.55 7.52
C THR A 265 13.49 18.63 8.25
N VAL A 266 12.86 19.33 9.19
CA VAL A 266 13.53 20.38 9.98
C VAL A 266 14.78 19.82 10.68
N TYR A 267 14.74 18.55 11.06
CA TYR A 267 15.84 17.83 11.68
C TYR A 267 16.13 16.54 10.92
N PRO A 268 16.87 16.57 9.80
CA PRO A 268 17.11 15.39 8.95
C PRO A 268 17.90 14.29 9.68
N MET A 269 18.68 14.65 10.68
CA MET A 269 19.46 13.73 11.51
C MET A 269 18.68 13.16 12.70
N PHE A 270 17.41 13.54 12.88
CA PHE A 270 16.61 13.03 13.99
C PHE A 270 16.31 11.53 13.79
N ASP A 271 16.78 10.73 14.75
CA ASP A 271 16.51 9.29 14.83
C ASP A 271 15.77 9.00 16.14
N PRO A 272 14.51 8.54 16.09
CA PRO A 272 13.75 8.23 17.29
C PRO A 272 14.45 7.23 18.23
N ALA A 273 15.20 6.27 17.66
CA ALA A 273 15.90 5.27 18.47
C ALA A 273 17.06 5.85 19.29
N ILE A 274 17.61 6.98 18.84
CA ILE A 274 18.74 7.68 19.50
C ILE A 274 18.23 8.87 20.31
N HIS A 275 17.26 9.61 19.76
CA HIS A 275 16.89 10.93 20.28
C HIS A 275 15.62 10.92 21.15
N VAL A 276 14.85 9.82 21.13
CA VAL A 276 13.71 9.64 22.02
C VAL A 276 14.13 8.75 23.18
N VAL A 277 14.29 9.35 24.34
CA VAL A 277 14.60 8.63 25.58
C VAL A 277 13.35 8.53 26.45
N PRO A 278 13.22 7.48 27.28
CA PRO A 278 12.15 7.40 28.28
C PRO A 278 12.15 8.65 29.15
N ALA A 279 10.95 9.15 29.50
CA ALA A 279 10.85 10.27 30.44
C ALA A 279 11.59 9.92 31.73
N PRO A 280 12.43 10.81 32.27
CA PRO A 280 13.11 10.54 33.53
C PRO A 280 12.09 10.29 34.63
N THR A 281 12.25 9.21 35.37
CA THR A 281 11.48 8.93 36.58
C THR A 281 11.62 10.14 37.54
N ALA A 282 10.49 10.60 38.08
CA ALA A 282 10.38 11.78 38.90
C ALA A 282 11.47 11.81 40.00
N GLY A 283 12.50 12.62 39.79
CA GLY A 283 13.51 13.01 40.76
C GLY A 283 13.44 14.51 40.99
N PRO A 284 14.14 15.07 41.98
CA PRO A 284 14.21 16.49 42.15
C PRO A 284 14.72 17.14 40.86
N PRO A 285 14.17 18.29 40.45
CA PRO A 285 14.55 18.92 39.19
C PRO A 285 16.05 19.20 39.24
N PRO A 286 16.79 18.82 38.18
CA PRO A 286 18.24 19.08 38.14
C PRO A 286 18.49 20.59 38.18
N SER A 287 19.59 21.03 38.83
CA SER A 287 19.98 22.42 38.84
C SER A 287 20.31 22.93 37.44
N GLY A 288 19.97 24.17 37.14
CA GLY A 288 20.22 24.81 35.83
C GLY A 288 19.15 25.85 35.49
N ARG A 289 19.37 26.53 34.36
CA ARG A 289 18.32 27.41 33.78
C ARG A 289 17.43 26.63 32.85
N PHE A 290 16.14 26.79 33.05
CA PHE A 290 15.11 26.16 32.20
C PHE A 290 14.53 27.19 31.25
N PHE A 291 14.34 26.76 30.03
CA PHE A 291 13.64 27.52 29.00
C PHE A 291 12.45 26.69 28.54
N ALA A 292 11.32 27.34 28.34
CA ALA A 292 10.11 26.72 27.76
C ALA A 292 9.69 27.54 26.56
N ALA A 293 9.36 26.83 25.47
CA ALA A 293 8.68 27.40 24.35
C ALA A 293 7.38 26.59 24.11
N MET A 294 6.31 27.27 23.78
CA MET A 294 5.01 26.65 23.52
C MET A 294 4.47 27.18 22.18
N ASP A 295 4.10 26.25 21.34
CA ASP A 295 3.35 26.50 20.11
C ASP A 295 1.89 26.07 20.33
N PHE A 296 0.98 27.04 20.24
CA PHE A 296 -0.46 26.80 20.36
C PHE A 296 -0.98 26.42 18.99
N GLY A 297 -1.12 25.11 18.71
CA GLY A 297 -1.77 24.66 17.48
C GLY A 297 -3.24 25.16 17.40
N PHE A 298 -3.58 25.87 16.34
CA PHE A 298 -4.96 26.33 16.09
C PHE A 298 -5.87 25.19 15.63
N VAL A 299 -5.27 24.23 14.91
CA VAL A 299 -5.92 22.98 14.48
C VAL A 299 -4.90 21.85 14.69
N GLY A 300 -4.89 21.25 15.87
CA GLY A 300 -3.95 20.19 16.21
C GLY A 300 -3.52 20.21 17.68
N GLU A 301 -2.54 19.38 18.01
CA GLU A 301 -1.96 19.33 19.36
C GLU A 301 -1.02 20.51 19.61
N ALA A 302 -1.06 21.08 20.81
CA ALA A 302 -0.06 22.07 21.21
C ALA A 302 1.28 21.39 21.47
N ALA A 303 2.36 21.97 20.96
CA ALA A 303 3.73 21.52 21.21
C ALA A 303 4.36 22.32 22.33
N VAL A 304 4.96 21.64 23.31
CA VAL A 304 5.74 22.27 24.38
C VAL A 304 7.17 21.76 24.32
N LEU A 305 8.11 22.66 24.15
CA LEU A 305 9.54 22.38 24.19
C LEU A 305 10.10 22.85 25.55
N LEU A 306 10.76 21.95 26.25
CA LEU A 306 11.51 22.29 27.47
C LEU A 306 13.00 22.06 27.20
N ALA A 307 13.81 23.06 27.47
CA ALA A 307 15.24 22.96 27.38
C ALA A 307 15.88 23.35 28.70
N ARG A 308 16.99 22.72 29.04
CA ARG A 308 17.78 23.03 30.23
C ARG A 308 19.19 23.38 29.81
N LEU A 309 19.66 24.54 30.29
CA LEU A 309 21.04 24.91 30.17
C LEU A 309 21.75 24.48 31.47
N ASP A 310 22.73 23.61 31.37
CA ASP A 310 23.54 23.21 32.51
C ASP A 310 24.58 24.28 32.88
N HIS A 311 25.34 24.04 33.95
CA HIS A 311 26.35 24.96 34.42
C HIS A 311 27.59 25.08 33.50
N HIS A 312 27.71 24.23 32.49
CA HIS A 312 28.72 24.32 31.43
C HIS A 312 28.21 25.04 30.18
N GLY A 313 26.96 25.48 30.16
CA GLY A 313 26.36 26.15 29.02
C GLY A 313 25.92 25.20 27.92
N THR A 314 25.75 23.89 28.21
CA THR A 314 25.24 22.89 27.29
C THR A 314 23.70 22.81 27.40
N LEU A 315 23.01 22.84 26.26
CA LEU A 315 21.56 22.67 26.12
C LEU A 315 21.18 21.20 26.20
#